data_e516f20d0f7b6377fbd363314729747f
#
_entry.id   e516f20d0f7b6377fbd363314729747f
#
_cell.length_a   1.000
_cell.length_b   1.000
_cell.length_c   1.000
_cell.angle_alpha   90.00
_cell.angle_beta   90.00
_cell.angle_gamma   90.00
#
_symmetry.space_group_name_H-M   'P 1'
#
loop_
_entity.id
_entity.type
_entity.pdbx_description
1 polymer ?
#
loop_
_entity_poly.entity_id
_entity_poly.type
_entity_poly.pdbx_seq_one_letter_code
_entity_poly.pdbx_strand_id
1 'polypeptide(L)'
;MNVVDIINKAISERRTRFAFELLPPLKGDGMQKIFAAVEPLMALDPAYVNITFHREGIKETEREDGSVEWHVVRRRPGTVGISAAIQKKYDVEVVPHLICGGQSKYDIEDALIDLDFLGLHNVLALRGDKSQNEKFFMPHPQGHTHAVDLVRQIAAMNRGQFVDGEVEECHHS
;
A
#
# COMPACT_ATOMS: atom_id res chain seq x y z
N MET A 1 6.85 -5.93 -14.11
CA MET A 1 6.49 -7.36 -14.40
C MET A 1 5.44 -7.78 -13.40
N ASN A 2 4.46 -8.62 -13.77
CA ASN A 2 3.46 -9.07 -12.78
C ASN A 2 4.05 -10.16 -11.87
N VAL A 3 3.72 -10.11 -10.59
CA VAL A 3 4.17 -11.13 -9.61
C VAL A 3 3.69 -12.53 -10.02
N VAL A 4 2.50 -12.63 -10.63
CA VAL A 4 1.98 -13.91 -11.16
C VAL A 4 2.90 -14.51 -12.23
N ASP A 5 3.48 -13.67 -13.11
CA ASP A 5 4.41 -14.13 -14.14
C ASP A 5 5.74 -14.61 -13.52
N ILE A 6 6.21 -13.91 -12.48
CA ILE A 6 7.40 -14.32 -11.73
C ILE A 6 7.19 -15.70 -11.08
N ILE A 7 6.03 -15.90 -10.45
CA ILE A 7 5.68 -17.17 -9.80
C ILE A 7 5.55 -18.28 -10.84
N ASN A 8 4.82 -18.06 -11.93
CA ASN A 8 4.65 -19.05 -13.00
C ASN A 8 5.97 -19.47 -13.63
N LYS A 9 6.85 -18.50 -13.86
CA LYS A 9 8.20 -18.77 -14.34
C LYS A 9 8.98 -19.63 -13.36
N ALA A 10 8.96 -19.30 -12.07
CA ALA A 10 9.64 -20.08 -11.04
C ALA A 10 9.13 -21.52 -10.97
N ILE A 11 7.81 -21.72 -11.08
CA ILE A 11 7.18 -23.05 -11.12
C ILE A 11 7.66 -23.83 -12.34
N SER A 12 7.67 -23.23 -13.53
CA SER A 12 8.10 -23.89 -14.77
C SER A 12 9.59 -24.30 -14.73
N GLU A 13 10.41 -23.47 -14.10
CA GLU A 13 11.84 -23.70 -13.93
C GLU A 13 12.17 -24.60 -12.71
N ARG A 14 11.16 -25.00 -11.92
CA ARG A 14 11.32 -25.73 -10.64
C ARG A 14 12.29 -25.02 -9.68
N ARG A 15 12.27 -23.70 -9.68
CA ARG A 15 13.16 -22.84 -8.90
C ARG A 15 12.42 -22.25 -7.72
N THR A 16 12.97 -22.34 -6.52
CA THR A 16 12.51 -21.59 -5.35
C THR A 16 12.91 -20.12 -5.49
N ARG A 17 11.94 -19.22 -5.28
CA ARG A 17 12.17 -17.78 -5.22
C ARG A 17 11.79 -17.27 -3.84
N PHE A 18 12.48 -16.24 -3.38
CA PHE A 18 12.22 -15.58 -2.10
C PHE A 18 11.61 -14.20 -2.34
N ALA A 19 10.73 -13.81 -1.45
CA ALA A 19 10.24 -12.44 -1.35
C ALA A 19 10.44 -11.95 0.08
N PHE A 20 10.64 -10.65 0.23
CA PHE A 20 10.81 -10.03 1.53
C PHE A 20 9.68 -9.06 1.81
N GLU A 21 9.42 -8.83 3.09
CA GLU A 21 8.47 -7.83 3.54
C GLU A 21 9.21 -6.76 4.33
N LEU A 22 9.01 -5.50 3.95
CA LEU A 22 9.62 -4.35 4.55
C LEU A 22 8.59 -3.55 5.34
N LEU A 23 8.91 -3.31 6.61
CA LEU A 23 8.18 -2.37 7.45
C LEU A 23 8.72 -0.95 7.24
N PRO A 24 7.90 0.00 6.76
CA PRO A 24 8.33 1.40 6.66
C PRO A 24 8.81 1.95 8.00
N PRO A 25 9.88 2.77 8.02
CA PRO A 25 10.42 3.34 9.24
C PRO A 25 9.43 4.35 9.86
N LEU A 26 9.68 4.74 11.10
CA LEU A 26 8.94 5.83 11.72
C LEU A 26 9.29 7.17 11.07
N LYS A 27 8.35 8.13 11.16
CA LYS A 27 8.62 9.51 10.74
C LYS A 27 9.80 10.07 11.53
N GLY A 28 10.66 10.82 10.83
CA GLY A 28 11.94 11.29 11.36
C GLY A 28 13.14 10.46 10.89
N ASP A 29 12.93 9.22 10.50
CA ASP A 29 13.94 8.42 9.80
C ASP A 29 13.93 8.74 8.28
N GLY A 30 15.10 8.82 7.69
CA GLY A 30 15.25 9.09 6.26
C GLY A 30 15.20 7.81 5.39
N MET A 31 15.11 8.00 4.06
CA MET A 31 15.19 6.92 3.07
C MET A 31 16.45 6.07 3.17
N GLN A 32 17.56 6.64 3.67
CA GLN A 32 18.82 5.91 3.86
C GLN A 32 18.67 4.71 4.79
N LYS A 33 17.80 4.80 5.80
CA LYS A 33 17.52 3.67 6.69
C LYS A 33 16.82 2.52 5.97
N ILE A 34 15.93 2.86 5.03
CA ILE A 34 15.27 1.87 4.17
C ILE A 34 16.29 1.20 3.26
N PHE A 35 17.11 2.00 2.58
CA PHE A 35 18.13 1.48 1.67
C PHE A 35 19.14 0.59 2.40
N ALA A 36 19.60 0.98 3.58
CA ALA A 36 20.50 0.16 4.39
C ALA A 36 19.91 -1.20 4.79
N ALA A 37 18.58 -1.25 4.98
CA ALA A 37 17.90 -2.52 5.26
C ALA A 37 17.68 -3.38 4.00
N VAL A 38 17.43 -2.77 2.85
CA VAL A 38 17.13 -3.46 1.60
C VAL A 38 18.41 -3.91 0.87
N GLU A 39 19.46 -3.11 0.90
CA GLU A 39 20.73 -3.36 0.18
C GLU A 39 21.26 -4.80 0.36
N PRO A 40 21.42 -5.32 1.59
CA PRO A 40 21.93 -6.68 1.78
C PRO A 40 20.98 -7.77 1.27
N LEU A 41 19.67 -7.48 1.19
CA LEU A 41 18.66 -8.42 0.71
C LEU A 41 18.70 -8.58 -0.81
N MET A 42 19.17 -7.57 -1.53
CA MET A 42 19.29 -7.62 -3.00
C MET A 42 20.30 -8.67 -3.46
N ALA A 43 21.34 -8.95 -2.65
CA ALA A 43 22.29 -10.03 -2.93
C ALA A 43 21.65 -11.43 -2.97
N LEU A 44 20.44 -11.59 -2.41
CA LEU A 44 19.69 -12.84 -2.41
C LEU A 44 18.76 -12.99 -3.62
N ASP A 45 18.83 -12.08 -4.58
CA ASP A 45 18.01 -12.07 -5.81
C ASP A 45 16.50 -12.25 -5.49
N PRO A 46 15.87 -11.35 -4.72
CA PRO A 46 14.48 -11.51 -4.35
C PRO A 46 13.57 -11.43 -5.58
N ALA A 47 12.48 -12.19 -5.56
CA ALA A 47 11.48 -12.16 -6.60
C ALA A 47 10.72 -10.82 -6.63
N TYR A 48 10.41 -10.31 -5.44
CA TYR A 48 9.77 -9.01 -5.20
C TYR A 48 9.92 -8.62 -3.71
N VAL A 49 9.61 -7.37 -3.42
CA VAL A 49 9.61 -6.82 -2.05
C VAL A 49 8.23 -6.29 -1.71
N ASN A 50 7.63 -6.78 -0.63
CA ASN A 50 6.38 -6.23 -0.08
C ASN A 50 6.66 -5.01 0.79
N ILE A 51 5.80 -4.01 0.71
CA ILE A 51 5.85 -2.83 1.60
C ILE A 51 4.59 -2.80 2.44
N THR A 52 4.74 -3.02 3.75
CA THR A 52 3.58 -3.08 4.64
C THR A 52 2.93 -1.72 4.85
N PHE A 53 1.60 -1.69 4.82
CA PHE A 53 0.82 -0.52 5.19
C PHE A 53 0.52 -0.55 6.70
N HIS A 54 0.77 0.55 7.37
CA HIS A 54 0.39 0.74 8.77
C HIS A 54 -0.65 1.84 8.89
N ARG A 55 -1.77 1.48 9.49
CA ARG A 55 -2.85 2.42 9.78
C ARG A 55 -2.34 3.58 10.63
N GLU A 56 -2.85 4.76 10.36
CA GLU A 56 -2.54 5.97 11.08
C GLU A 56 -2.99 5.88 12.55
N GLY A 57 -2.27 6.56 13.43
CA GLY A 57 -2.63 6.66 14.85
C GLY A 57 -3.60 7.81 15.10
N ILE A 58 -4.32 7.74 16.21
CA ILE A 58 -5.12 8.85 16.71
C ILE A 58 -4.38 9.45 17.90
N LYS A 59 -4.28 10.79 17.92
CA LYS A 59 -3.79 11.55 19.06
C LYS A 59 -4.96 12.37 19.62
N GLU A 60 -5.23 12.20 20.89
CA GLU A 60 -6.16 13.03 21.63
C GLU A 60 -5.44 14.22 22.22
N THR A 61 -6.03 15.40 22.12
CA THR A 61 -5.54 16.61 22.73
C THR A 61 -6.71 17.26 23.48
N GLU A 62 -6.57 17.42 24.80
CA GLU A 62 -7.54 18.12 25.61
C GLU A 62 -7.36 19.63 25.42
N ARG A 63 -8.44 20.35 25.15
CA ARG A 63 -8.44 21.80 25.04
C ARG A 63 -8.69 22.45 26.42
N GLU A 64 -8.40 23.74 26.55
CA GLU A 64 -8.62 24.51 27.77
C GLU A 64 -10.08 24.55 28.23
N ASP A 65 -11.02 24.37 27.30
CA ASP A 65 -12.47 24.30 27.58
C ASP A 65 -12.95 22.91 28.03
N GLY A 66 -12.03 21.93 28.17
CA GLY A 66 -12.33 20.55 28.55
C GLY A 66 -12.82 19.67 27.39
N SER A 67 -12.93 20.20 26.17
CA SER A 67 -13.23 19.40 24.99
C SER A 67 -12.01 18.60 24.52
N VAL A 68 -12.25 17.42 23.92
CA VAL A 68 -11.19 16.56 23.37
C VAL A 68 -11.17 16.69 21.85
N GLU A 69 -10.04 17.08 21.33
CA GLU A 69 -9.78 17.11 19.89
C GLU A 69 -9.01 15.87 19.47
N TRP A 70 -9.46 15.24 18.38
CA TRP A 70 -8.88 14.03 17.83
C TRP A 70 -8.11 14.36 16.54
N HIS A 71 -6.82 14.01 16.54
CA HIS A 71 -5.97 14.20 15.38
C HIS A 71 -5.54 12.86 14.80
N VAL A 72 -5.76 12.67 13.50
CA VAL A 72 -5.16 11.56 12.77
C VAL A 72 -3.68 11.86 12.59
N VAL A 73 -2.82 10.98 13.08
CA VAL A 73 -1.37 11.19 13.06
C VAL A 73 -0.69 10.11 12.23
N ARG A 74 -0.12 10.52 11.12
CA ARG A 74 0.73 9.65 10.32
C ARG A 74 2.06 9.41 11.05
N ARG A 75 2.35 8.14 11.34
CA ARG A 75 3.57 7.73 12.04
C ARG A 75 4.64 7.18 11.10
N ARG A 76 4.25 6.70 9.91
CA ARG A 76 5.11 6.11 8.90
C ARG A 76 4.81 6.72 7.53
N PRO A 77 5.77 6.77 6.61
CA PRO A 77 5.50 7.18 5.23
C PRO A 77 4.53 6.18 4.55
N GLY A 78 3.85 6.67 3.54
CA GLY A 78 2.95 5.84 2.73
C GLY A 78 3.72 4.82 1.90
N THR A 79 3.03 3.73 1.52
CA THR A 79 3.64 2.64 0.75
C THR A 79 4.01 3.04 -0.67
N VAL A 80 3.27 3.94 -1.30
CA VAL A 80 3.48 4.40 -2.68
C VAL A 80 4.88 4.96 -2.89
N GLY A 81 5.25 6.00 -2.14
CA GLY A 81 6.56 6.68 -2.29
C GLY A 81 7.75 5.76 -2.00
N ILE A 82 7.65 4.89 -0.98
CA ILE A 82 8.69 3.93 -0.65
C ILE A 82 8.84 2.89 -1.76
N SER A 83 7.73 2.37 -2.27
CA SER A 83 7.72 1.38 -3.34
C SER A 83 8.39 1.92 -4.60
N ALA A 84 8.03 3.14 -5.01
CA ALA A 84 8.65 3.80 -6.16
C ALA A 84 10.16 3.99 -5.97
N ALA A 85 10.59 4.42 -4.77
CA ALA A 85 12.01 4.63 -4.51
C ALA A 85 12.84 3.34 -4.51
N ILE A 86 12.30 2.23 -3.98
CA ILE A 86 12.95 0.92 -3.99
C ILE A 86 13.00 0.36 -5.40
N GLN A 87 11.88 0.36 -6.13
CA GLN A 87 11.81 -0.14 -7.49
C GLN A 87 12.81 0.60 -8.39
N LYS A 88 12.83 1.94 -8.32
CA LYS A 88 13.73 2.76 -9.13
C LYS A 88 15.21 2.53 -8.82
N LYS A 89 15.54 2.31 -7.53
CA LYS A 89 16.95 2.16 -7.13
C LYS A 89 17.50 0.78 -7.41
N TYR A 90 16.71 -0.27 -7.23
CA TYR A 90 17.19 -1.65 -7.25
C TYR A 90 16.70 -2.47 -8.43
N ASP A 91 15.82 -1.89 -9.26
CA ASP A 91 15.19 -2.60 -10.40
C ASP A 91 14.54 -3.94 -9.98
N VAL A 92 13.93 -3.94 -8.80
CA VAL A 92 13.21 -5.08 -8.22
C VAL A 92 11.71 -4.81 -8.22
N GLU A 93 10.90 -5.83 -8.47
CA GLU A 93 9.45 -5.70 -8.38
C GLU A 93 9.03 -5.41 -6.93
N VAL A 94 8.10 -4.46 -6.75
CA VAL A 94 7.62 -4.05 -5.43
C VAL A 94 6.11 -4.18 -5.35
N VAL A 95 5.63 -4.69 -4.23
CA VAL A 95 4.20 -4.92 -3.96
C VAL A 95 3.78 -4.08 -2.75
N PRO A 96 3.30 -2.85 -2.95
CA PRO A 96 2.72 -2.06 -1.86
C PRO A 96 1.45 -2.72 -1.33
N HIS A 97 1.30 -2.72 0.00
CA HIS A 97 0.05 -3.13 0.63
C HIS A 97 -0.95 -1.97 0.60
N LEU A 98 -2.20 -2.29 0.28
CA LEU A 98 -3.36 -1.43 0.43
C LEU A 98 -4.32 -2.06 1.43
N ILE A 99 -4.87 -1.26 2.35
CA ILE A 99 -5.79 -1.76 3.38
C ILE A 99 -7.12 -1.01 3.37
N CYS A 100 -8.19 -1.68 3.78
CA CYS A 100 -9.51 -1.06 3.97
C CYS A 100 -9.56 -0.16 5.21
N GLY A 101 -8.74 -0.48 6.22
CA GLY A 101 -8.80 0.17 7.52
C GLY A 101 -8.40 1.64 7.49
N GLY A 102 -9.31 2.52 7.87
CA GLY A 102 -9.06 3.96 7.99
C GLY A 102 -9.02 4.73 6.68
N GLN A 103 -9.29 4.09 5.53
CA GLN A 103 -9.27 4.70 4.20
C GLN A 103 -10.67 4.72 3.59
N SER A 104 -11.03 5.83 2.96
CA SER A 104 -12.18 5.93 2.08
C SER A 104 -11.88 5.26 0.73
N LYS A 105 -12.91 5.07 -0.09
CA LYS A 105 -12.74 4.59 -1.47
C LYS A 105 -11.94 5.59 -2.32
N TYR A 106 -12.07 6.89 -2.03
CA TYR A 106 -11.31 7.94 -2.71
C TYR A 106 -9.82 7.90 -2.34
N ASP A 107 -9.47 7.74 -1.05
CA ASP A 107 -8.06 7.60 -0.65
C ASP A 107 -7.38 6.39 -1.31
N ILE A 108 -8.14 5.32 -1.51
CA ILE A 108 -7.68 4.11 -2.21
C ILE A 108 -7.51 4.38 -3.71
N GLU A 109 -8.47 5.09 -4.32
CA GLU A 109 -8.41 5.48 -5.73
C GLU A 109 -7.21 6.37 -6.01
N ASP A 110 -6.99 7.41 -5.20
CA ASP A 110 -5.82 8.29 -5.29
C ASP A 110 -4.51 7.51 -5.24
N ALA A 111 -4.41 6.57 -4.29
CA ALA A 111 -3.22 5.73 -4.16
C ALA A 111 -3.02 4.81 -5.37
N LEU A 112 -4.09 4.26 -5.96
CA LEU A 112 -4.02 3.41 -7.14
C LEU A 112 -3.63 4.20 -8.40
N ILE A 113 -4.11 5.43 -8.55
CA ILE A 113 -3.72 6.34 -9.62
C ILE A 113 -2.22 6.64 -9.52
N ASP A 114 -1.74 7.02 -8.33
CA ASP A 114 -0.31 7.27 -8.11
C ASP A 114 0.56 6.04 -8.41
N LEU A 115 0.11 4.85 -8.02
CA LEU A 115 0.82 3.59 -8.29
C LEU A 115 0.91 3.31 -9.79
N ASP A 116 -0.16 3.51 -10.53
CA ASP A 116 -0.18 3.32 -11.98
C ASP A 116 0.78 4.27 -12.68
N PHE A 117 0.73 5.58 -12.36
CA PHE A 117 1.65 6.59 -12.90
C PHE A 117 3.12 6.30 -12.60
N LEU A 118 3.41 5.64 -11.49
CA LEU A 118 4.77 5.24 -11.08
C LEU A 118 5.21 3.89 -11.67
N GLY A 119 4.34 3.22 -12.45
CA GLY A 119 4.62 1.91 -13.02
C GLY A 119 4.65 0.77 -12.00
N LEU A 120 3.93 0.92 -10.88
CA LEU A 120 3.79 -0.08 -9.82
C LEU A 120 2.48 -0.86 -10.04
N HIS A 121 2.57 -1.98 -10.76
CA HIS A 121 1.38 -2.71 -11.23
C HIS A 121 0.93 -3.85 -10.32
N ASN A 122 1.64 -4.08 -9.21
CA ASN A 122 1.30 -5.13 -8.24
C ASN A 122 0.93 -4.52 -6.91
N VAL A 123 -0.18 -4.95 -6.31
CA VAL A 123 -0.62 -4.54 -4.98
C VAL A 123 -1.08 -5.74 -4.18
N LEU A 124 -0.91 -5.71 -2.86
CA LEU A 124 -1.52 -6.66 -1.95
C LEU A 124 -2.70 -5.99 -1.26
N ALA A 125 -3.92 -6.40 -1.65
CA ALA A 125 -5.16 -5.90 -1.10
C ALA A 125 -5.52 -6.64 0.19
N LEU A 126 -5.61 -5.94 1.30
CA LEU A 126 -5.88 -6.49 2.62
C LEU A 126 -7.04 -5.75 3.30
N ARG A 127 -7.72 -6.39 4.24
CA ARG A 127 -8.65 -5.69 5.11
C ARG A 127 -7.89 -4.75 6.06
N GLY A 128 -6.75 -5.18 6.53
CA GLY A 128 -6.02 -4.58 7.62
C GLY A 128 -6.58 -4.97 9.00
N ASP A 129 -5.83 -4.60 10.02
CA ASP A 129 -6.18 -4.86 11.42
C ASP A 129 -7.03 -3.74 12.01
N LYS A 130 -7.66 -4.02 13.15
CA LYS A 130 -8.31 -2.99 13.95
C LYS A 130 -7.27 -2.01 14.49
N SER A 131 -7.66 -0.75 14.68
CA SER A 131 -6.84 0.23 15.40
C SER A 131 -6.66 -0.18 16.89
N GLN A 132 -5.59 0.30 17.51
CA GLN A 132 -5.31 0.00 18.93
C GLN A 132 -6.46 0.44 19.86
N ASN A 133 -7.18 1.49 19.49
CA ASN A 133 -8.29 2.05 20.28
C ASN A 133 -9.66 1.44 19.92
N GLU A 134 -9.71 0.51 18.98
CA GLU A 134 -10.93 -0.15 18.54
C GLU A 134 -11.09 -1.54 19.19
N LYS A 135 -12.31 -1.88 19.64
CA LYS A 135 -12.62 -3.25 20.08
C LYS A 135 -12.70 -4.22 18.90
N PHE A 136 -13.28 -3.74 17.78
CA PHE A 136 -13.45 -4.48 16.53
C PHE A 136 -12.90 -3.65 15.38
N PHE A 137 -12.69 -4.27 14.23
CA PHE A 137 -12.38 -3.55 13.01
C PHE A 137 -13.54 -2.64 12.62
N MET A 138 -13.28 -1.33 12.51
CA MET A 138 -14.23 -0.32 12.07
C MET A 138 -13.76 0.20 10.70
N PRO A 139 -14.54 -0.02 9.64
CA PRO A 139 -14.24 0.56 8.34
C PRO A 139 -14.45 2.08 8.36
N HIS A 140 -13.78 2.80 7.47
CA HIS A 140 -14.14 4.18 7.20
C HIS A 140 -15.60 4.24 6.72
N PRO A 141 -16.42 5.25 7.07
CA PRO A 141 -17.83 5.33 6.64
C PRO A 141 -18.03 5.24 5.12
N GLN A 142 -17.07 5.75 4.35
CA GLN A 142 -17.04 5.68 2.88
C GLN A 142 -16.00 4.67 2.36
N GLY A 143 -15.53 3.76 3.20
CA GLY A 143 -14.50 2.78 2.87
C GLY A 143 -15.05 1.37 2.66
N HIS A 144 -14.14 0.42 2.56
CA HIS A 144 -14.45 -0.99 2.38
C HIS A 144 -14.42 -1.74 3.71
N THR A 145 -15.31 -2.72 3.86
CA THR A 145 -15.35 -3.60 5.04
C THR A 145 -14.45 -4.82 4.89
N HIS A 146 -14.30 -5.32 3.67
CA HIS A 146 -13.55 -6.55 3.38
C HIS A 146 -12.56 -6.35 2.22
N ALA A 147 -11.47 -7.09 2.25
CA ALA A 147 -10.47 -7.07 1.19
C ALA A 147 -11.07 -7.38 -0.21
N VAL A 148 -12.08 -8.22 -0.28
CA VAL A 148 -12.76 -8.53 -1.56
C VAL A 148 -13.43 -7.30 -2.18
N ASP A 149 -13.91 -6.36 -1.37
CA ASP A 149 -14.52 -5.13 -1.87
C ASP A 149 -13.45 -4.18 -2.42
N LEU A 150 -12.28 -4.14 -1.78
CA LEU A 150 -11.11 -3.44 -2.30
C LEU A 150 -10.64 -4.04 -3.63
N VAL A 151 -10.57 -5.37 -3.74
CA VAL A 151 -10.25 -6.04 -5.02
C VAL A 151 -11.26 -5.70 -6.11
N ARG A 152 -12.56 -5.61 -5.77
CA ARG A 152 -13.60 -5.20 -6.73
C ARG A 152 -13.40 -3.77 -7.22
N GLN A 153 -13.02 -2.83 -6.34
CA GLN A 153 -12.68 -1.47 -6.74
C GLN A 153 -11.50 -1.45 -7.70
N ILE A 154 -10.39 -2.13 -7.36
CA ILE A 154 -9.21 -2.24 -8.23
C ILE A 154 -9.61 -2.80 -9.61
N ALA A 155 -10.40 -3.88 -9.63
CA ALA A 155 -10.87 -4.48 -10.89
C ALA A 155 -11.83 -3.56 -11.67
N ALA A 156 -12.59 -2.69 -11.02
CA ALA A 156 -13.43 -1.68 -11.66
C ALA A 156 -12.57 -0.59 -12.30
N MET A 157 -11.57 -0.08 -11.58
CA MET A 157 -10.64 0.93 -12.10
C MET A 157 -9.84 0.42 -13.30
N ASN A 158 -9.44 -0.85 -13.31
CA ASN A 158 -8.81 -1.49 -14.49
C ASN A 158 -9.73 -1.54 -15.74
N ARG A 159 -11.02 -1.23 -15.58
CA ARG A 159 -11.98 -1.08 -16.67
C ARG A 159 -12.41 0.36 -16.90
N GLY A 160 -11.71 1.33 -16.33
CA GLY A 160 -12.03 2.75 -16.44
C GLY A 160 -13.27 3.18 -15.63
N GLN A 161 -13.60 2.46 -14.55
CA GLN A 161 -14.72 2.79 -13.67
C GLN A 161 -14.19 3.33 -12.35
N PHE A 162 -14.40 4.61 -12.09
CA PHE A 162 -13.96 5.33 -10.90
C PHE A 162 -15.08 5.46 -9.85
N VAL A 163 -14.72 5.93 -8.64
CA VAL A 163 -15.65 6.01 -7.49
C VAL A 163 -16.79 6.99 -7.73
N ASP A 164 -16.53 8.07 -8.45
CA ASP A 164 -17.52 9.09 -8.82
C ASP A 164 -18.42 8.68 -9.99
N GLY A 165 -18.12 7.55 -10.64
CA GLY A 165 -18.85 7.03 -11.78
C GLY A 165 -18.50 7.68 -13.11
N GLU A 166 -17.55 8.60 -13.15
CA GLU A 166 -17.00 9.15 -14.39
C GLU A 166 -16.12 8.11 -15.07
N VAL A 167 -16.40 7.85 -16.34
CA VAL A 167 -15.54 7.07 -17.22
C VAL A 167 -14.66 8.07 -17.95
N GLU A 168 -13.44 8.28 -17.48
CA GLU A 168 -12.48 9.02 -18.29
C GLU A 168 -12.09 8.17 -19.49
N GLU A 169 -12.26 8.72 -20.70
CA GLU A 169 -11.75 8.09 -21.92
C GLU A 169 -10.23 8.03 -21.80
N CYS A 170 -9.70 6.85 -21.48
CA CYS A 170 -8.26 6.60 -21.53
C CYS A 170 -7.83 6.75 -22.98
N HIS A 171 -7.31 7.90 -23.34
CA HIS A 171 -6.57 8.08 -24.57
C HIS A 171 -5.27 7.27 -24.47
N HIS A 172 -5.33 6.03 -24.92
CA HIS A 172 -4.14 5.25 -25.18
C HIS A 172 -3.38 5.91 -26.33
N SER A 173 -2.34 6.67 -26.00
CA SER A 173 -1.35 7.18 -26.95
C SER A 173 -0.27 6.14 -27.20
#